data_646870e997328519bcca07355bbeb3cd
#
_entry.id   646870e997328519bcca07355bbeb3cd
#
_cell.length_a   1.000
_cell.length_b   1.000
_cell.length_c   1.000
_cell.angle_alpha   90.00
_cell.angle_beta   90.00
_cell.angle_gamma   90.00
#
_symmetry.space_group_name_H-M   'P 1'
#
loop_
_entity.id
_entity.type
_entity.pdbx_description
1 polymer ?
#
loop_
_entity_poly.entity_id
_entity_poly.type
_entity_poly.pdbx_seq_one_letter_code
_entity_poly.pdbx_strand_id
1 'polypeptide(L)'
;MKKQLFILYFNIFLIFLGIGLVIPVLPVYLKDLGLKGSDLGMLVAAFALSQMIISPFGGTLADKLGKKLIICIGLVFFSVSEFMFAAGQSFTILIISRVLGGFSAGMVMPGVTGMIADISPGADKAKNFGYMSAIINSGFILGPGFGGFLAEISHRLPFYVAGTLGVVAFIMSVL
;
A
#
# COMPACT_ATOMS: atom_id res chain seq x y z
N MET A 1 8.35 -13.31 -18.86
CA MET A 1 7.72 -14.03 -17.72
C MET A 1 8.47 -13.85 -16.40
N LYS A 2 9.72 -14.32 -16.25
CA LYS A 2 10.49 -14.17 -14.98
C LYS A 2 10.72 -12.70 -14.56
N LYS A 3 11.04 -11.79 -15.51
CA LYS A 3 11.23 -10.36 -15.24
C LYS A 3 9.95 -9.69 -14.72
N GLN A 4 8.79 -10.00 -15.29
CA GLN A 4 7.50 -9.45 -14.88
C GLN A 4 7.10 -9.89 -13.47
N LEU A 5 7.26 -11.19 -13.15
CA LEU A 5 7.03 -11.71 -11.79
C LEU A 5 7.95 -11.03 -10.78
N PHE A 6 9.22 -10.84 -11.11
CA PHE A 6 10.18 -10.17 -10.22
C PHE A 6 9.75 -8.73 -9.93
N ILE A 7 9.35 -7.96 -10.94
CA ILE A 7 8.87 -6.57 -10.76
C ILE A 7 7.62 -6.55 -9.88
N LEU A 8 6.66 -7.46 -10.12
CA LEU A 8 5.45 -7.55 -9.31
C LEU A 8 5.77 -7.87 -7.84
N TYR A 9 6.62 -8.84 -7.60
CA TYR A 9 7.03 -9.23 -6.25
C TYR A 9 7.77 -8.10 -5.54
N PHE A 10 8.66 -7.40 -6.24
CA PHE A 10 9.38 -6.28 -5.68
C PHE A 10 8.43 -5.12 -5.35
N ASN A 11 7.47 -4.82 -6.22
CA ASN A 11 6.45 -3.80 -5.95
C ASN A 11 5.59 -4.14 -4.75
N ILE A 12 5.13 -5.41 -4.63
CA ILE A 12 4.41 -5.89 -3.46
C ILE A 12 5.24 -5.69 -2.20
N PHE A 13 6.51 -6.08 -2.25
CA PHE A 13 7.43 -5.90 -1.12
C PHE A 13 7.53 -4.44 -0.68
N LEU A 14 7.75 -3.51 -1.63
CA LEU A 14 7.86 -2.07 -1.33
C LEU A 14 6.57 -1.50 -0.71
N ILE A 15 5.40 -1.89 -1.23
CA ILE A 15 4.10 -1.45 -0.71
C ILE A 15 3.91 -1.94 0.72
N PHE A 16 4.10 -3.25 0.95
CA PHE A 16 3.87 -3.83 2.27
C PHE A 16 4.96 -3.46 3.28
N LEU A 17 6.17 -3.19 2.83
CA LEU A 17 7.20 -2.56 3.65
C LEU A 17 6.73 -1.14 4.07
N GLY A 18 6.25 -0.34 3.12
CA GLY A 18 5.70 1.00 3.38
C GLY A 18 4.54 0.97 4.38
N ILE A 19 3.58 0.07 4.20
CA ILE A 19 2.46 -0.11 5.15
C ILE A 19 3.01 -0.53 6.54
N GLY A 20 3.96 -1.45 6.58
CA GLY A 20 4.59 -1.92 7.81
C GLY A 20 5.34 -0.82 8.56
N LEU A 21 6.01 0.12 7.85
CA LEU A 21 6.66 1.29 8.44
C LEU A 21 5.68 2.16 9.24
N VAL A 22 4.47 2.31 8.72
CA VAL A 22 3.47 3.26 9.22
C VAL A 22 2.69 2.73 10.42
N ILE A 23 2.38 1.44 10.44
CA ILE A 23 1.49 0.84 11.44
C ILE A 23 1.90 1.15 12.90
N PRO A 24 3.16 0.92 13.34
CA PRO A 24 3.54 1.15 14.73
C PRO A 24 3.63 2.63 15.10
N VAL A 25 3.84 3.50 14.12
CA VAL A 25 4.05 4.93 14.32
C VAL A 25 2.73 5.69 14.36
N LEU A 26 1.69 5.15 13.73
CA LEU A 26 0.40 5.81 13.61
C LEU A 26 -0.20 6.28 14.94
N PRO A 27 -0.25 5.47 16.02
CA PRO A 27 -0.79 5.92 17.30
C PRO A 27 -0.01 7.07 17.92
N VAL A 28 1.33 7.04 17.81
CA VAL A 28 2.20 8.07 18.37
C VAL A 28 2.06 9.38 17.59
N TYR A 29 2.06 9.30 16.26
CA TYR A 29 1.86 10.46 15.40
C TYR A 29 0.51 11.16 15.62
N LEU A 30 -0.57 10.39 15.82
CA LEU A 30 -1.88 10.96 16.12
C LEU A 30 -1.91 11.65 17.51
N LYS A 31 -1.21 11.10 18.48
CA LYS A 31 -1.06 11.71 19.80
C LYS A 31 -0.36 13.06 19.73
N ASP A 32 0.69 13.19 18.90
CA ASP A 32 1.38 14.46 18.68
C ASP A 32 0.47 15.54 18.08
N LEU A 33 -0.53 15.11 17.31
CA LEU A 33 -1.54 16.01 16.73
C LEU A 33 -2.71 16.29 17.70
N GLY A 34 -2.66 15.79 18.94
CA GLY A 34 -3.72 15.95 19.92
C GLY A 34 -4.98 15.12 19.65
N LEU A 35 -4.90 14.11 18.79
CA LEU A 35 -5.99 13.23 18.42
C LEU A 35 -6.14 12.06 19.40
N LYS A 36 -7.36 11.52 19.49
CA LYS A 36 -7.72 10.46 20.45
C LYS A 36 -7.62 9.07 19.80
N GLY A 37 -7.67 8.02 20.63
CA GLY A 37 -7.73 6.63 20.14
C GLY A 37 -8.96 6.32 19.28
N SER A 38 -10.10 7.01 19.52
CA SER A 38 -11.29 6.94 18.65
C SER A 38 -11.00 7.40 17.21
N ASP A 39 -10.17 8.43 17.07
CA ASP A 39 -9.79 9.00 15.77
C ASP A 39 -8.94 8.00 14.98
N LEU A 40 -8.06 7.26 15.67
CA LEU A 40 -7.33 6.13 15.06
C LEU A 40 -8.29 5.09 14.49
N GLY A 41 -9.30 4.69 15.26
CA GLY A 41 -10.32 3.75 14.80
C GLY A 41 -11.07 4.25 13.56
N MET A 42 -11.42 5.53 13.50
CA MET A 42 -12.07 6.13 12.33
C MET A 42 -11.16 6.16 11.11
N LEU A 43 -9.87 6.46 11.27
CA LEU A 43 -8.89 6.44 10.18
C LEU A 43 -8.72 5.04 9.60
N VAL A 44 -8.64 4.02 10.45
CA VAL A 44 -8.55 2.61 10.02
C VAL A 44 -9.84 2.18 9.33
N ALA A 45 -10.99 2.55 9.88
CA ALA A 45 -12.29 2.24 9.28
C ALA A 45 -12.47 2.92 7.92
N ALA A 46 -12.07 4.19 7.78
CA ALA A 46 -12.15 4.92 6.51
C ALA A 46 -11.31 4.25 5.42
N PHE A 47 -10.08 3.80 5.76
CA PHE A 47 -9.24 3.03 4.85
C PHE A 47 -9.91 1.72 4.43
N ALA A 48 -10.37 0.93 5.40
CA ALA A 48 -10.95 -0.39 5.16
C ALA A 48 -12.27 -0.31 4.36
N LEU A 49 -13.13 0.65 4.66
CA LEU A 49 -14.37 0.88 3.93
C LEU A 49 -14.11 1.30 2.48
N SER A 50 -13.17 2.23 2.27
CA SER A 50 -12.76 2.64 0.92
C SER A 50 -12.21 1.45 0.13
N GLN A 51 -11.32 0.66 0.71
CA GLN A 51 -10.78 -0.54 0.09
C GLN A 51 -11.88 -1.55 -0.24
N MET A 52 -12.80 -1.80 0.68
CA MET A 52 -13.90 -2.74 0.49
C MET A 52 -14.81 -2.33 -0.68
N ILE A 53 -15.15 -1.05 -0.77
CA ILE A 53 -16.00 -0.51 -1.84
C ILE A 53 -15.27 -0.59 -3.19
N ILE A 54 -14.00 -0.22 -3.23
CA ILE A 54 -13.24 -0.10 -4.48
C ILE A 54 -12.73 -1.45 -5.02
N SER A 55 -12.49 -2.45 -4.18
CA SER A 55 -11.94 -3.74 -4.61
C SER A 55 -12.71 -4.44 -5.74
N PRO A 56 -14.05 -4.53 -5.74
CA PRO A 56 -14.79 -5.12 -6.85
C PRO A 56 -14.62 -4.33 -8.16
N PHE A 57 -14.63 -3.00 -8.05
CA PHE A 57 -14.42 -2.12 -9.20
C PHE A 57 -12.99 -2.19 -9.71
N GLY A 58 -12.00 -2.23 -8.81
CA GLY A 58 -10.58 -2.37 -9.13
C GLY A 58 -10.31 -3.65 -9.93
N GLY A 59 -10.90 -4.77 -9.55
CA GLY A 59 -10.83 -6.04 -10.29
C GLY A 59 -11.43 -5.92 -11.68
N THR A 60 -12.67 -5.42 -11.77
CA THR A 60 -13.37 -5.24 -13.06
C THR A 60 -12.64 -4.27 -13.99
N LEU A 61 -12.10 -3.16 -13.46
CA LEU A 61 -11.30 -2.22 -14.25
C LEU A 61 -9.98 -2.85 -14.70
N ALA A 62 -9.33 -3.64 -13.85
CA ALA A 62 -8.09 -4.33 -14.20
C ALA A 62 -8.28 -5.31 -15.37
N ASP A 63 -9.42 -5.99 -15.42
CA ASP A 63 -9.76 -6.89 -16.52
C ASP A 63 -10.12 -6.14 -17.82
N LYS A 64 -10.76 -4.97 -17.74
CA LYS A 64 -11.18 -4.16 -18.90
C LYS A 64 -10.09 -3.26 -19.46
N LEU A 65 -9.35 -2.57 -18.60
CA LEU A 65 -8.38 -1.52 -18.99
C LEU A 65 -6.93 -2.05 -18.98
N GLY A 66 -6.72 -3.24 -18.43
CA GLY A 66 -5.41 -3.84 -18.28
C GLY A 66 -4.85 -3.70 -16.86
N LYS A 67 -4.37 -4.81 -16.33
CA LYS A 67 -3.91 -4.95 -14.94
C LYS A 67 -2.75 -4.03 -14.61
N LYS A 68 -1.79 -3.88 -15.55
CA LYS A 68 -0.63 -2.98 -15.39
C LYS A 68 -1.07 -1.53 -15.15
N LEU A 69 -2.03 -1.03 -15.92
CA LEU A 69 -2.52 0.35 -15.79
C LEU A 69 -3.17 0.57 -14.42
N ILE A 70 -4.01 -0.35 -13.98
CA ILE A 70 -4.72 -0.24 -12.70
C ILE A 70 -3.75 -0.32 -11.51
N ILE A 71 -2.72 -1.17 -11.58
CA ILE A 71 -1.64 -1.20 -10.59
C ILE A 71 -0.93 0.16 -10.54
N CYS A 72 -0.56 0.73 -11.70
CA CYS A 72 0.12 2.02 -11.76
C CYS A 72 -0.73 3.15 -11.16
N ILE A 73 -2.02 3.22 -11.49
CA ILE A 73 -2.95 4.21 -10.92
C ILE A 73 -3.03 4.03 -9.39
N GLY A 74 -3.19 2.80 -8.92
CA GLY A 74 -3.21 2.51 -7.49
C GLY A 74 -1.93 2.93 -6.76
N LEU A 75 -0.75 2.71 -7.37
CA LEU A 75 0.54 3.13 -6.81
C LEU A 75 0.68 4.65 -6.68
N VAL A 76 0.15 5.41 -7.65
CA VAL A 76 0.08 6.88 -7.56
C VAL A 76 -0.80 7.29 -6.38
N PHE A 77 -2.00 6.70 -6.23
CA PHE A 77 -2.87 6.98 -5.09
C PHE A 77 -2.23 6.59 -3.76
N PHE A 78 -1.47 5.49 -3.70
CA PHE A 78 -0.70 5.10 -2.52
C PHE A 78 0.28 6.20 -2.12
N SER A 79 1.12 6.62 -3.06
CA SER A 79 2.14 7.64 -2.79
C SER A 79 1.51 8.97 -2.37
N VAL A 80 0.48 9.44 -3.08
CA VAL A 80 -0.24 10.66 -2.74
C VAL A 80 -0.86 10.56 -1.35
N SER A 81 -1.49 9.43 -1.02
CA SER A 81 -2.08 9.17 0.29
C SER A 81 -1.04 9.28 1.41
N GLU A 82 0.12 8.64 1.27
CA GLU A 82 1.15 8.65 2.30
C GLU A 82 1.81 10.03 2.45
N PHE A 83 2.11 10.74 1.37
CA PHE A 83 2.61 12.12 1.43
C PHE A 83 1.59 13.08 2.04
N MET A 84 0.33 12.95 1.68
CA MET A 84 -0.75 13.76 2.24
C MET A 84 -0.94 13.47 3.73
N PHE A 85 -0.81 12.20 4.16
CA PHE A 85 -0.85 11.85 5.57
C PHE A 85 0.32 12.45 6.34
N ALA A 86 1.55 12.35 5.82
CA ALA A 86 2.75 12.93 6.40
C ALA A 86 2.67 14.45 6.59
N ALA A 87 2.11 15.16 5.60
CA ALA A 87 1.94 16.62 5.62
C ALA A 87 0.69 17.05 6.42
N GLY A 88 -0.24 16.14 6.71
CA GLY A 88 -1.52 16.43 7.35
C GLY A 88 -1.36 16.99 8.76
N GLN A 89 -2.09 18.07 9.05
CA GLN A 89 -2.12 18.71 10.36
C GLN A 89 -3.54 18.74 10.95
N SER A 90 -4.53 18.24 10.23
CA SER A 90 -5.92 18.18 10.67
C SER A 90 -6.50 16.79 10.43
N PHE A 91 -7.43 16.40 11.29
CA PHE A 91 -8.14 15.13 11.17
C PHE A 91 -8.79 14.94 9.80
N THR A 92 -9.35 16.02 9.22
CA THR A 92 -9.96 15.97 7.89
C THR A 92 -8.97 15.56 6.80
N ILE A 93 -7.76 16.11 6.81
CA ILE A 93 -6.72 15.75 5.83
C ILE A 93 -6.31 14.28 6.03
N LEU A 94 -6.18 13.83 7.27
CA LEU A 94 -5.83 12.46 7.58
C LEU A 94 -6.91 11.46 7.12
N ILE A 95 -8.20 11.78 7.32
CA ILE A 95 -9.31 10.95 6.82
C ILE A 95 -9.29 10.86 5.29
N ILE A 96 -9.14 11.99 4.59
CA ILE A 96 -9.09 11.99 3.13
C ILE A 96 -7.92 11.14 2.64
N SER A 97 -6.75 11.27 3.26
CA SER A 97 -5.60 10.45 2.89
C SER A 97 -5.86 8.95 3.12
N ARG A 98 -6.51 8.57 4.21
CA ARG A 98 -6.88 7.15 4.46
C ARG A 98 -7.88 6.62 3.45
N VAL A 99 -8.85 7.44 3.04
CA VAL A 99 -9.78 7.08 1.94
C VAL A 99 -9.02 6.86 0.63
N LEU A 100 -8.08 7.75 0.28
CA LEU A 100 -7.22 7.58 -0.90
C LEU A 100 -6.32 6.34 -0.81
N GLY A 101 -5.78 6.05 0.37
CA GLY A 101 -5.00 4.83 0.63
C GLY A 101 -5.83 3.55 0.46
N GLY A 102 -7.06 3.56 0.96
CA GLY A 102 -8.01 2.46 0.76
C GLY A 102 -8.39 2.28 -0.70
N PHE A 103 -8.61 3.39 -1.43
CA PHE A 103 -8.83 3.39 -2.87
C PHE A 103 -7.65 2.73 -3.61
N SER A 104 -6.43 3.12 -3.28
CA SER A 104 -5.20 2.52 -3.79
C SER A 104 -5.17 1.00 -3.57
N ALA A 105 -5.37 0.56 -2.33
CA ALA A 105 -5.34 -0.86 -1.98
C ALA A 105 -6.42 -1.67 -2.71
N GLY A 106 -7.61 -1.09 -2.89
CA GLY A 106 -8.72 -1.67 -3.66
C GLY A 106 -8.42 -1.81 -5.15
N MET A 107 -7.48 -1.07 -5.70
CA MET A 107 -7.04 -1.18 -7.09
C MET A 107 -5.82 -2.10 -7.25
N VAL A 108 -4.79 -1.90 -6.40
CA VAL A 108 -3.51 -2.61 -6.54
C VAL A 108 -3.66 -4.10 -6.30
N MET A 109 -4.34 -4.51 -5.23
CA MET A 109 -4.40 -5.93 -4.86
C MET A 109 -5.11 -6.80 -5.90
N PRO A 110 -6.31 -6.47 -6.41
CA PRO A 110 -6.93 -7.23 -7.49
C PRO A 110 -6.09 -7.20 -8.78
N GLY A 111 -5.49 -6.07 -9.12
CA GLY A 111 -4.61 -5.94 -10.28
C GLY A 111 -3.41 -6.88 -10.21
N VAL A 112 -2.73 -6.92 -9.07
CA VAL A 112 -1.54 -7.75 -8.83
C VAL A 112 -1.90 -9.23 -8.81
N THR A 113 -2.93 -9.64 -8.05
CA THR A 113 -3.36 -11.04 -7.98
C THR A 113 -3.83 -11.55 -9.33
N GLY A 114 -4.60 -10.75 -10.07
CA GLY A 114 -5.02 -11.07 -11.43
C GLY A 114 -3.82 -11.20 -12.39
N MET A 115 -2.85 -10.29 -12.32
CA MET A 115 -1.65 -10.36 -13.17
C MET A 115 -0.78 -11.58 -12.87
N ILE A 116 -0.58 -11.93 -11.58
CA ILE A 116 0.12 -13.16 -11.20
C ILE A 116 -0.62 -14.39 -11.73
N ALA A 117 -1.96 -14.41 -11.64
CA ALA A 117 -2.77 -15.51 -12.14
C ALA A 117 -2.62 -15.71 -13.65
N ASP A 118 -2.53 -14.60 -14.43
CA ASP A 118 -2.41 -14.65 -15.89
C ASP A 118 -1.04 -15.14 -16.36
N ILE A 119 0.03 -14.66 -15.70
CA ILE A 119 1.41 -14.98 -16.13
C ILE A 119 1.95 -16.26 -15.49
N SER A 120 1.16 -16.92 -14.63
CA SER A 120 1.54 -18.17 -13.98
C SER A 120 0.94 -19.37 -14.72
N PRO A 121 1.74 -20.32 -15.24
CA PRO A 121 1.24 -21.60 -15.74
C PRO A 121 0.45 -22.35 -14.66
N GLY A 122 -0.52 -23.18 -15.07
CA GLY A 122 -1.45 -23.82 -14.16
C GLY A 122 -0.81 -24.53 -12.94
N ALA A 123 0.29 -25.26 -13.17
CA ALA A 123 1.04 -25.96 -12.11
C ALA A 123 1.77 -25.00 -11.14
N ASP A 124 2.17 -23.80 -11.61
CA ASP A 124 2.95 -22.86 -10.81
C ASP A 124 2.10 -21.79 -10.11
N LYS A 125 0.78 -21.73 -10.35
CA LYS A 125 -0.10 -20.73 -9.73
C LYS A 125 -0.01 -20.75 -8.22
N ALA A 126 -0.22 -21.89 -7.60
CA ALA A 126 -0.18 -22.04 -6.14
C ALA A 126 1.18 -21.62 -5.55
N LYS A 127 2.27 -21.98 -6.22
CA LYS A 127 3.63 -21.60 -5.85
C LYS A 127 3.84 -20.08 -5.91
N ASN A 128 3.39 -19.43 -6.99
CA ASN A 128 3.54 -17.98 -7.18
C ASN A 128 2.68 -17.19 -6.19
N PHE A 129 1.48 -17.66 -5.83
CA PHE A 129 0.69 -17.07 -4.74
C PHE A 129 1.34 -17.29 -3.37
N GLY A 130 1.99 -18.45 -3.16
CA GLY A 130 2.80 -18.69 -1.96
C GLY A 130 3.96 -17.71 -1.84
N TYR A 131 4.68 -17.43 -2.92
CA TYR A 131 5.73 -16.41 -2.93
C TYR A 131 5.17 -15.01 -2.65
N MET A 132 4.04 -14.65 -3.27
CA MET A 132 3.36 -13.39 -2.98
C MET A 132 3.06 -13.24 -1.49
N SER A 133 2.48 -14.25 -0.87
CA SER A 133 2.17 -14.25 0.56
C SER A 133 3.42 -14.12 1.43
N ALA A 134 4.50 -14.84 1.10
CA ALA A 134 5.77 -14.74 1.81
C ALA A 134 6.37 -13.32 1.73
N ILE A 135 6.29 -12.69 0.56
CA ILE A 135 6.79 -11.34 0.31
C ILE A 135 5.97 -10.29 1.08
N ILE A 136 4.65 -10.41 1.09
CA ILE A 136 3.75 -9.58 1.89
C ILE A 136 4.14 -9.64 3.37
N ASN A 137 4.27 -10.84 3.90
CA ASN A 137 4.65 -11.04 5.30
C ASN A 137 6.06 -10.51 5.60
N SER A 138 7.02 -10.66 4.67
CA SER A 138 8.36 -10.10 4.84
C SER A 138 8.32 -8.57 4.97
N GLY A 139 7.49 -7.88 4.17
CA GLY A 139 7.27 -6.43 4.30
C GLY A 139 6.68 -6.05 5.66
N PHE A 140 5.68 -6.78 6.13
CA PHE A 140 5.08 -6.56 7.44
C PHE A 140 6.01 -6.88 8.63
N ILE A 141 6.95 -7.80 8.48
CA ILE A 141 7.93 -8.12 9.55
C ILE A 141 9.02 -7.06 9.61
N LEU A 142 9.57 -6.68 8.46
CA LEU A 142 10.67 -5.72 8.38
C LEU A 142 10.20 -4.27 8.61
N GLY A 143 8.99 -3.95 8.14
CA GLY A 143 8.42 -2.61 8.22
C GLY A 143 8.45 -1.99 9.61
N PRO A 144 7.89 -2.64 10.65
CA PRO A 144 7.86 -2.09 12.00
C PRO A 144 9.23 -1.77 12.59
N GLY A 145 10.25 -2.60 12.32
CA GLY A 145 11.61 -2.35 12.77
C GLY A 145 12.20 -1.09 12.16
N PHE A 146 12.11 -0.95 10.84
CA PHE A 146 12.55 0.27 10.15
C PHE A 146 11.67 1.48 10.49
N GLY A 147 10.34 1.28 10.63
CA GLY A 147 9.41 2.35 11.00
C GLY A 147 9.69 2.94 12.37
N GLY A 148 9.97 2.10 13.36
CA GLY A 148 10.40 2.54 14.69
C GLY A 148 11.69 3.37 14.65
N PHE A 149 12.71 2.89 13.95
CA PHE A 149 13.98 3.61 13.78
C PHE A 149 13.80 4.99 13.10
N LEU A 150 12.99 5.04 12.04
CA LEU A 150 12.70 6.31 11.36
C LEU A 150 11.89 7.27 12.24
N ALA A 151 11.01 6.74 13.09
CA ALA A 151 10.20 7.53 14.00
C ALA A 151 11.00 8.20 15.12
N GLU A 152 12.17 7.65 15.49
CA GLU A 152 13.10 8.32 16.42
C GLU A 152 13.61 9.65 15.86
N ILE A 153 13.72 9.76 14.53
CA ILE A 153 14.15 11.00 13.85
C ILE A 153 12.94 11.95 13.72
N SER A 154 11.81 11.44 13.24
CA SER A 154 10.55 12.17 13.12
C SER A 154 9.39 11.22 12.91
N HIS A 155 8.27 11.40 13.65
CA HIS A 155 7.06 10.60 13.48
C HIS A 155 6.40 10.75 12.09
N ARG A 156 6.78 11.75 11.30
CA ARG A 156 6.33 11.95 9.91
C ARG A 156 7.17 11.19 8.89
N LEU A 157 8.42 10.89 9.24
CA LEU A 157 9.39 10.32 8.30
C LEU A 157 8.97 8.96 7.73
N PRO A 158 8.42 8.01 8.50
CA PRO A 158 7.93 6.74 7.97
C PRO A 158 6.90 6.88 6.86
N PHE A 159 6.01 7.88 6.95
CA PHE A 159 4.99 8.15 5.92
C PHE A 159 5.63 8.71 4.63
N TYR A 160 6.59 9.63 4.76
CA TYR A 160 7.34 10.12 3.59
C TYR A 160 8.12 9.02 2.91
N VAL A 161 8.76 8.13 3.68
CA VAL A 161 9.48 6.97 3.13
C VAL A 161 8.50 6.03 2.44
N ALA A 162 7.36 5.71 3.06
CA ALA A 162 6.32 4.86 2.46
C ALA A 162 5.82 5.45 1.12
N GLY A 163 5.54 6.75 1.08
CA GLY A 163 5.15 7.44 -0.16
C GLY A 163 6.23 7.35 -1.25
N THR A 164 7.50 7.51 -0.86
CA THR A 164 8.64 7.38 -1.79
C THR A 164 8.78 5.95 -2.33
N LEU A 165 8.60 4.93 -1.48
CA LEU A 165 8.59 3.53 -1.91
C LEU A 165 7.47 3.28 -2.94
N GLY A 166 6.31 3.91 -2.77
CA GLY A 166 5.22 3.87 -3.76
C GLY A 166 5.61 4.48 -5.10
N VAL A 167 6.32 5.62 -5.10
CA VAL A 167 6.85 6.23 -6.33
C VAL A 167 7.86 5.31 -7.01
N VAL A 168 8.77 4.70 -6.25
CA VAL A 168 9.74 3.74 -6.80
C VAL A 168 9.02 2.54 -7.43
N ALA A 169 8.02 1.98 -6.73
CA ALA A 169 7.20 0.89 -7.25
C ALA A 169 6.46 1.30 -8.54
N PHE A 170 5.92 2.52 -8.60
CA PHE A 170 5.29 3.05 -9.81
C PHE A 170 6.27 3.14 -10.98
N ILE A 171 7.44 3.73 -10.80
CA ILE A 171 8.48 3.84 -11.84
C ILE A 171 8.86 2.45 -12.35
N MET A 172 9.09 1.49 -11.45
CA MET A 172 9.41 0.11 -11.84
C MET A 172 8.26 -0.59 -12.57
N SER A 173 7.01 -0.23 -12.29
CA SER A 173 5.84 -0.79 -12.99
C SER A 173 5.71 -0.23 -14.41
N VAL A 174 6.15 1.00 -14.66
CA VAL A 174 6.08 1.63 -15.99
C VAL A 174 7.17 1.08 -16.92
N LEU A 175 8.38 0.85 -16.40
CA LEU A 175 9.54 0.28 -17.12
C LEU A 175 9.32 -1.21 -17.46
#